data_b407686efb4ea29bbd99c00f927e3399
#
_entry.id   b407686efb4ea29bbd99c00f927e3399
#
_cell.length_a   1.000
_cell.length_b   1.000
_cell.length_c   1.000
_cell.angle_alpha   90.00
_cell.angle_beta   90.00
_cell.angle_gamma   90.00
#
_symmetry.space_group_name_H-M   'P 1'
#
loop_
_entity.id
_entity.type
_entity.pdbx_description
1 polymer ?
#
loop_
_entity_poly.entity_id
_entity_poly.type
_entity_poly.pdbx_seq_one_letter_code
_entity_poly.pdbx_strand_id
1 'polypeptide(L)'
;MQISGPSHASQPTPDNTWWTNWLKQIKGNNTIPDQYSWHIEGDINNPVDDLQTNNATFATMLTNAGMAPPKLVNINEYATFAEQVSAGAAWWISRLERYNAIGLRGNWLSGLQLHDFMASLLGKPNADNSNYNYQATGYYPNGEWQVYKYYNRNMTGSRVSTTGTGDRKMDVYATIGSDKKVRVLTGVRLATGTWYITINKLSAVGLPTSGSLNIHTLGFVDKGHYGEVDAPTYRGSYAHTYSGDSVTFPVYQTSQDQYTAWAFEFSTGS
;
A
#
# COMPACT_ATOMS: atom_id res chain seq x y z
N MET A 1 25.15 -8.02 -10.17
CA MET A 1 24.17 -8.84 -9.42
C MET A 1 23.90 -8.11 -8.11
N GLN A 2 22.65 -7.93 -7.71
CA GLN A 2 22.28 -7.37 -6.41
C GLN A 2 21.95 -8.52 -5.46
N ILE A 3 22.41 -8.39 -4.20
CA ILE A 3 22.15 -9.36 -3.14
C ILE A 3 21.12 -8.77 -2.19
N SER A 4 20.00 -9.46 -2.01
CA SER A 4 18.97 -9.14 -1.04
C SER A 4 19.04 -10.11 0.14
N GLY A 5 18.83 -9.63 1.35
CA GLY A 5 18.80 -10.47 2.54
C GLY A 5 18.53 -9.72 3.82
N PRO A 6 18.23 -10.44 4.90
CA PRO A 6 18.27 -11.90 5.02
C PRO A 6 16.97 -12.63 4.61
N SER A 7 15.89 -11.95 4.23
CA SER A 7 14.56 -12.53 3.98
C SER A 7 14.00 -13.25 5.24
N HIS A 8 14.19 -12.63 6.38
CA HIS A 8 13.78 -13.21 7.65
C HIS A 8 12.26 -13.10 7.83
N ALA A 9 11.63 -14.16 8.34
CA ALA A 9 10.18 -14.23 8.53
C ALA A 9 9.63 -13.26 9.58
N SER A 10 10.48 -12.67 10.42
CA SER A 10 10.08 -11.64 11.37
C SER A 10 10.81 -10.33 11.12
N GLN A 11 10.14 -9.25 11.47
CA GLN A 11 10.66 -7.90 11.38
C GLN A 11 11.88 -7.68 12.29
N PRO A 12 12.78 -6.72 11.95
CA PRO A 12 13.92 -6.39 12.77
C PRO A 12 13.49 -5.73 14.07
N THR A 13 13.89 -6.32 15.20
CA THR A 13 13.73 -5.74 16.53
C THR A 13 15.02 -5.91 17.34
N PRO A 14 15.36 -4.97 18.26
CA PRO A 14 16.58 -5.06 19.06
C PRO A 14 16.64 -6.32 19.95
N ASP A 15 15.48 -6.80 20.39
CA ASP A 15 15.37 -7.97 21.28
C ASP A 15 15.49 -9.29 20.52
N ASN A 16 15.41 -9.27 19.22
CA ASN A 16 15.61 -10.46 18.40
C ASN A 16 17.12 -10.70 18.20
N THR A 17 17.65 -11.66 18.96
CA THR A 17 19.07 -12.00 18.95
C THR A 17 19.55 -12.49 17.57
N TRP A 18 18.68 -13.04 16.74
CA TRP A 18 19.03 -13.43 15.40
C TRP A 18 19.41 -12.19 14.56
N TRP A 19 18.60 -11.13 14.58
CA TRP A 19 18.87 -9.90 13.87
C TRP A 19 20.16 -9.22 14.34
N THR A 20 20.36 -9.09 15.65
CA THR A 20 21.54 -8.44 16.20
C THR A 20 22.82 -9.22 15.89
N ASN A 21 22.80 -10.55 15.95
CA ASN A 21 23.92 -11.40 15.57
C ASN A 21 24.20 -11.35 14.07
N TRP A 22 23.15 -11.38 13.23
CA TRP A 22 23.32 -11.27 11.79
C TRP A 22 23.96 -9.94 11.37
N LEU A 23 23.50 -8.82 11.92
CA LEU A 23 24.13 -7.50 11.67
C LEU A 23 25.60 -7.47 12.07
N LYS A 24 25.94 -8.02 13.24
CA LYS A 24 27.32 -8.14 13.69
C LYS A 24 28.18 -8.97 12.73
N GLN A 25 27.63 -10.07 12.23
CA GLN A 25 28.34 -10.96 11.32
C GLN A 25 28.58 -10.33 9.95
N ILE A 26 27.54 -9.75 9.32
CA ILE A 26 27.71 -9.14 7.99
C ILE A 26 28.66 -7.95 8.02
N LYS A 27 28.65 -7.17 9.12
CA LYS A 27 29.60 -6.09 9.31
C LYS A 27 31.04 -6.62 9.49
N GLY A 28 31.21 -7.61 10.37
CA GLY A 28 32.52 -8.19 10.67
C GLY A 28 33.18 -8.85 9.46
N ASN A 29 32.40 -9.47 8.60
CA ASN A 29 32.86 -10.16 7.40
C ASN A 29 32.85 -9.27 6.14
N ASN A 30 32.42 -8.01 6.27
CA ASN A 30 32.25 -7.10 5.12
C ASN A 30 31.34 -7.69 4.00
N THR A 31 30.26 -8.34 4.40
CA THR A 31 29.29 -9.01 3.51
C THR A 31 27.92 -8.33 3.55
N ILE A 32 27.90 -7.00 3.62
CA ILE A 32 26.69 -6.20 3.69
C ILE A 32 25.91 -6.35 2.37
N PRO A 33 24.61 -6.76 2.41
CA PRO A 33 23.82 -6.89 1.20
C PRO A 33 23.51 -5.53 0.56
N ASP A 34 23.18 -5.56 -0.75
CA ASP A 34 22.75 -4.35 -1.47
C ASP A 34 21.34 -3.91 -1.05
N GLN A 35 20.52 -4.84 -0.58
CA GLN A 35 19.14 -4.66 -0.19
C GLN A 35 18.83 -5.48 1.06
N TYR A 36 18.17 -4.86 2.03
CA TYR A 36 17.68 -5.57 3.21
C TYR A 36 16.25 -6.08 3.01
N SER A 37 15.96 -7.30 3.48
CA SER A 37 14.62 -7.89 3.31
C SER A 37 14.15 -8.66 4.55
N TRP A 38 12.83 -8.55 4.81
CA TRP A 38 12.11 -9.28 5.86
C TRP A 38 10.61 -9.35 5.55
N HIS A 39 9.85 -10.09 6.36
CA HIS A 39 8.38 -10.16 6.27
C HIS A 39 7.71 -9.20 7.25
N ILE A 40 6.53 -8.70 6.90
CA ILE A 40 5.61 -7.99 7.79
C ILE A 40 4.21 -8.59 7.59
N GLU A 41 3.92 -9.65 8.35
CA GLU A 41 2.69 -10.43 8.27
C GLU A 41 2.04 -10.61 9.66
N GLY A 42 2.26 -9.64 10.54
CA GLY A 42 1.79 -9.70 11.92
C GLY A 42 0.44 -9.04 12.16
N ASP A 43 0.11 -8.84 13.42
CA ASP A 43 -1.15 -8.24 13.85
C ASP A 43 -1.25 -6.77 13.46
N ILE A 44 -2.35 -6.40 12.81
CA ILE A 44 -2.65 -5.02 12.40
C ILE A 44 -2.75 -4.03 13.58
N ASN A 45 -3.01 -4.53 14.77
CA ASN A 45 -3.08 -3.73 15.99
C ASN A 45 -1.73 -3.59 16.69
N ASN A 46 -0.74 -4.37 16.28
CA ASN A 46 0.60 -4.28 16.83
C ASN A 46 1.43 -3.22 16.07
N PRO A 47 1.89 -2.15 16.73
CA PRO A 47 2.65 -1.08 16.06
C PRO A 47 3.95 -1.57 15.40
N VAL A 48 4.52 -2.68 15.84
CA VAL A 48 5.73 -3.24 15.22
C VAL A 48 5.46 -3.92 13.88
N ASP A 49 4.20 -4.24 13.58
CA ASP A 49 3.77 -4.82 12.29
C ASP A 49 3.37 -3.73 11.28
N ASP A 50 4.11 -2.63 11.27
CA ASP A 50 3.97 -1.51 10.35
C ASP A 50 5.35 -1.11 9.82
N LEU A 51 5.47 -0.95 8.50
CA LEU A 51 6.73 -0.56 7.84
C LEU A 51 7.29 0.75 8.39
N GLN A 52 6.45 1.69 8.82
CA GLN A 52 6.90 2.93 9.46
C GLN A 52 7.75 2.65 10.70
N THR A 53 7.25 1.79 11.58
CA THR A 53 7.95 1.40 12.81
C THR A 53 9.19 0.55 12.49
N ASN A 54 9.02 -0.44 11.60
CA ASN A 54 10.11 -1.33 11.23
C ASN A 54 11.29 -0.58 10.61
N ASN A 55 11.01 0.33 9.68
CA ASN A 55 12.05 1.10 9.01
C ASN A 55 12.83 1.98 10.01
N ALA A 56 12.14 2.63 10.95
CA ALA A 56 12.77 3.44 11.99
C ALA A 56 13.60 2.59 12.96
N THR A 57 13.04 1.47 13.41
CA THR A 57 13.74 0.52 14.31
C THR A 57 14.99 -0.03 13.64
N PHE A 58 14.87 -0.47 12.39
CA PHE A 58 16.00 -1.04 11.66
C PHE A 58 17.11 -0.01 11.41
N ALA A 59 16.75 1.23 11.04
CA ALA A 59 17.73 2.31 10.91
C ALA A 59 18.50 2.56 12.21
N THR A 60 17.81 2.51 13.36
CA THR A 60 18.44 2.62 14.68
C THR A 60 19.38 1.44 14.95
N MET A 61 18.96 0.21 14.63
CA MET A 61 19.79 -0.99 14.79
C MET A 61 21.07 -0.92 13.95
N LEU A 62 20.97 -0.47 12.70
CA LEU A 62 22.12 -0.25 11.82
C LEU A 62 23.07 0.80 12.40
N THR A 63 22.55 1.93 12.85
CA THR A 63 23.34 2.99 13.49
C THR A 63 24.09 2.47 14.72
N ASN A 64 23.41 1.72 15.60
CA ASN A 64 24.01 1.12 16.78
C ASN A 64 25.08 0.07 16.43
N ALA A 65 24.92 -0.61 15.31
CA ALA A 65 25.93 -1.50 14.75
C ALA A 65 27.07 -0.75 14.03
N GLY A 66 27.03 0.58 13.92
CA GLY A 66 27.99 1.40 13.19
C GLY A 66 27.95 1.13 11.68
N MET A 67 26.76 0.92 11.12
CA MET A 67 26.49 0.69 9.72
C MET A 67 25.67 1.87 9.14
N ALA A 68 25.77 2.08 7.84
CA ALA A 68 24.97 3.09 7.15
C ALA A 68 23.47 2.72 7.17
N PRO A 69 22.57 3.73 7.12
CA PRO A 69 21.12 3.47 6.93
C PRO A 69 20.85 2.60 5.69
N PRO A 70 19.72 1.90 5.66
CA PRO A 70 19.38 1.05 4.52
C PRO A 70 19.19 1.91 3.26
N LYS A 71 19.82 1.51 2.16
CA LYS A 71 19.63 2.17 0.85
C LYS A 71 18.34 1.72 0.18
N LEU A 72 18.00 0.45 0.34
CA LEU A 72 16.82 -0.18 -0.25
C LEU A 72 16.30 -1.24 0.70
N VAL A 73 14.98 -1.27 0.86
CA VAL A 73 14.27 -2.24 1.68
C VAL A 73 13.30 -3.02 0.81
N ASN A 74 13.28 -4.33 1.00
CA ASN A 74 12.34 -5.23 0.35
C ASN A 74 11.53 -5.96 1.42
N ILE A 75 10.25 -5.68 1.48
CA ILE A 75 9.31 -6.45 2.29
C ILE A 75 8.85 -7.61 1.43
N ASN A 76 9.60 -8.70 1.50
CA ASN A 76 9.42 -9.83 0.60
C ASN A 76 8.18 -10.69 0.88
N GLU A 77 7.50 -10.44 2.01
CA GLU A 77 6.10 -10.81 2.23
C GLU A 77 5.43 -9.76 3.13
N TYR A 78 4.37 -9.13 2.63
CA TYR A 78 3.59 -8.16 3.39
C TYR A 78 2.10 -8.48 3.33
N ALA A 79 1.35 -7.96 4.28
CA ALA A 79 -0.07 -8.12 4.51
C ALA A 79 -0.47 -9.49 5.05
N THR A 80 -1.24 -9.49 6.11
CA THR A 80 -1.96 -10.68 6.59
C THR A 80 -3.05 -11.08 5.60
N PHE A 81 -3.55 -12.30 5.68
CA PHE A 81 -4.64 -12.74 4.80
C PHE A 81 -5.88 -11.83 4.91
N ALA A 82 -6.19 -11.36 6.12
CA ALA A 82 -7.28 -10.41 6.33
C ALA A 82 -7.06 -9.05 5.65
N GLU A 83 -5.82 -8.64 5.47
CA GLU A 83 -5.46 -7.38 4.80
C GLU A 83 -5.42 -7.49 3.27
N GLN A 84 -5.54 -8.70 2.74
CA GLN A 84 -5.58 -8.95 1.29
C GLN A 84 -6.96 -8.59 0.73
N VAL A 85 -7.29 -7.33 0.83
CA VAL A 85 -8.52 -6.67 0.38
C VAL A 85 -8.15 -5.33 -0.26
N SER A 86 -9.07 -4.74 -1.03
CA SER A 86 -8.81 -3.49 -1.75
C SER A 86 -8.26 -2.37 -0.86
N ALA A 87 -8.85 -2.15 0.32
CA ALA A 87 -8.38 -1.14 1.28
C ALA A 87 -6.95 -1.42 1.77
N GLY A 88 -6.65 -2.69 2.08
CA GLY A 88 -5.32 -3.12 2.51
C GLY A 88 -4.27 -2.93 1.41
N ALA A 89 -4.60 -3.26 0.16
CA ALA A 89 -3.70 -3.05 -0.98
C ALA A 89 -3.30 -1.58 -1.12
N ALA A 90 -4.26 -0.65 -1.09
CA ALA A 90 -3.98 0.78 -1.20
C ALA A 90 -3.17 1.31 -0.01
N TRP A 91 -3.43 0.81 1.20
CA TRP A 91 -2.66 1.15 2.39
C TRP A 91 -1.20 0.69 2.27
N TRP A 92 -0.97 -0.56 1.85
CA TRP A 92 0.37 -1.10 1.69
C TRP A 92 1.15 -0.43 0.54
N ILE A 93 0.51 -0.14 -0.60
CA ILE A 93 1.12 0.67 -1.67
C ILE A 93 1.61 2.00 -1.11
N SER A 94 0.78 2.68 -0.33
CA SER A 94 1.13 3.98 0.26
C SER A 94 2.31 3.87 1.22
N ARG A 95 2.38 2.81 2.02
CA ARG A 95 3.50 2.54 2.93
C ARG A 95 4.81 2.25 2.18
N LEU A 96 4.77 1.34 1.21
CA LEU A 96 5.96 0.98 0.43
C LEU A 96 6.52 2.19 -0.32
N GLU A 97 5.66 2.93 -0.99
CA GLU A 97 6.02 4.14 -1.72
C GLU A 97 6.61 5.22 -0.79
N ARG A 98 6.02 5.43 0.38
CA ARG A 98 6.50 6.43 1.34
C ARG A 98 7.93 6.17 1.80
N TYR A 99 8.28 4.91 2.02
CA TYR A 99 9.59 4.50 2.53
C TYR A 99 10.55 4.07 1.43
N ASN A 100 10.20 4.30 0.15
CA ASN A 100 10.99 3.86 -1.00
C ASN A 100 11.36 2.38 -0.89
N ALA A 101 10.42 1.59 -0.41
CA ALA A 101 10.54 0.16 -0.27
C ALA A 101 9.86 -0.54 -1.45
N ILE A 102 10.37 -1.70 -1.82
CA ILE A 102 9.67 -2.63 -2.68
C ILE A 102 9.09 -3.75 -1.83
N GLY A 103 8.12 -4.48 -2.37
CA GLY A 103 7.54 -5.59 -1.62
C GLY A 103 6.80 -6.56 -2.51
N LEU A 104 6.68 -7.78 -2.00
CA LEU A 104 5.81 -8.81 -2.53
C LEU A 104 4.66 -9.02 -1.54
N ARG A 105 3.48 -9.19 -2.07
CA ARG A 105 2.31 -9.52 -1.25
C ARG A 105 2.48 -10.88 -0.60
N GLY A 106 2.12 -11.00 0.65
CA GLY A 106 2.19 -12.25 1.40
C GLY A 106 1.39 -13.36 0.73
N ASN A 107 1.87 -14.57 0.88
CA ASN A 107 1.27 -15.74 0.29
C ASN A 107 0.61 -16.61 1.35
N TRP A 108 -0.72 -16.58 1.38
CA TRP A 108 -1.52 -17.32 2.36
C TRP A 108 -2.25 -18.52 1.77
N LEU A 109 -2.08 -18.76 0.46
CA LEU A 109 -2.70 -19.90 -0.22
C LEU A 109 -1.74 -21.07 -0.30
N SER A 110 -2.21 -22.25 0.05
CA SER A 110 -1.44 -23.49 0.02
C SER A 110 -1.54 -24.20 -1.34
N GLY A 111 -0.54 -25.02 -1.62
CA GLY A 111 -0.54 -25.91 -2.77
C GLY A 111 -0.61 -25.18 -4.11
N LEU A 112 -1.45 -25.67 -5.02
CA LEU A 112 -1.60 -25.12 -6.37
C LEU A 112 -2.28 -23.76 -6.40
N GLN A 113 -3.06 -23.40 -5.39
CA GLN A 113 -3.81 -22.15 -5.34
C GLN A 113 -2.89 -20.92 -5.35
N LEU A 114 -1.71 -21.02 -4.78
CA LEU A 114 -0.73 -19.93 -4.80
C LEU A 114 -0.42 -19.45 -6.20
N HIS A 115 -0.03 -20.34 -7.07
CA HIS A 115 0.35 -20.01 -8.45
C HIS A 115 -0.87 -19.72 -9.30
N ASP A 116 -1.94 -20.48 -9.08
CA ASP A 116 -3.13 -20.42 -9.88
C ASP A 116 -3.86 -19.07 -9.73
N PHE A 117 -3.91 -18.49 -8.52
CA PHE A 117 -4.61 -17.22 -8.26
C PHE A 117 -3.70 -15.99 -8.22
N MET A 118 -2.44 -16.07 -8.65
CA MET A 118 -1.49 -14.97 -8.55
C MET A 118 -1.48 -14.34 -7.15
N ALA A 119 -1.22 -15.15 -6.12
CA ALA A 119 -1.24 -14.71 -4.72
C ALA A 119 -2.55 -13.97 -4.35
N SER A 120 -3.69 -14.57 -4.65
CA SER A 120 -5.05 -14.06 -4.37
C SER A 120 -5.46 -12.78 -5.10
N LEU A 121 -4.86 -12.45 -6.23
CA LEU A 121 -5.29 -11.33 -7.09
C LEU A 121 -6.31 -11.75 -8.14
N LEU A 122 -6.37 -13.04 -8.46
CA LEU A 122 -7.32 -13.63 -9.41
C LEU A 122 -8.24 -14.60 -8.70
N GLY A 123 -9.42 -14.78 -9.25
CA GLY A 123 -10.34 -15.87 -8.96
C GLY A 123 -10.69 -16.64 -10.22
N LYS A 124 -11.41 -17.73 -10.07
CA LYS A 124 -12.03 -18.51 -11.14
C LYS A 124 -13.19 -19.34 -10.58
N PRO A 125 -14.01 -19.94 -11.46
CA PRO A 125 -15.17 -20.72 -10.99
C PRO A 125 -14.82 -21.73 -9.90
N ASN A 126 -15.62 -21.77 -8.84
CA ASN A 126 -15.48 -22.66 -7.69
C ASN A 126 -14.20 -22.45 -6.86
N ALA A 127 -13.56 -21.28 -6.95
CA ALA A 127 -12.33 -20.98 -6.25
C ALA A 127 -12.41 -21.09 -4.72
N ASP A 128 -13.59 -20.88 -4.17
CA ASP A 128 -13.89 -20.80 -2.74
C ASP A 128 -14.49 -22.07 -2.14
N ASN A 129 -14.54 -23.17 -2.89
CA ASN A 129 -15.17 -24.39 -2.41
C ASN A 129 -14.32 -25.67 -2.63
N SER A 130 -14.77 -26.77 -2.02
CA SER A 130 -14.08 -28.06 -2.06
C SER A 130 -13.99 -28.69 -3.45
N ASN A 131 -14.81 -28.26 -4.40
CA ASN A 131 -14.82 -28.73 -5.78
C ASN A 131 -13.91 -27.89 -6.69
N TYR A 132 -13.02 -27.09 -6.12
CA TYR A 132 -12.07 -26.31 -6.86
C TYR A 132 -11.24 -27.18 -7.82
N ASN A 133 -11.23 -26.78 -9.08
CA ASN A 133 -10.44 -27.41 -10.12
C ASN A 133 -9.31 -26.46 -10.57
N TYR A 134 -8.08 -26.77 -10.20
CA TYR A 134 -6.91 -25.99 -10.57
C TYR A 134 -6.65 -25.94 -12.09
N GLN A 135 -7.14 -26.91 -12.84
CA GLN A 135 -7.03 -26.96 -14.29
C GLN A 135 -8.13 -26.17 -15.02
N ALA A 136 -9.16 -25.72 -14.31
CA ALA A 136 -10.20 -24.90 -14.93
C ALA A 136 -9.64 -23.57 -15.43
N THR A 137 -10.25 -23.06 -16.49
CA THR A 137 -10.01 -21.73 -17.09
C THR A 137 -11.09 -20.75 -16.66
N GLY A 138 -11.07 -19.53 -17.19
CA GLY A 138 -12.07 -18.51 -16.86
C GLY A 138 -11.67 -17.66 -15.68
N TYR A 139 -10.39 -17.27 -15.62
CA TYR A 139 -9.88 -16.34 -14.61
C TYR A 139 -10.56 -14.98 -14.68
N TYR A 140 -10.78 -14.39 -13.53
CA TYR A 140 -11.30 -13.04 -13.37
C TYR A 140 -10.54 -12.30 -12.26
N PRO A 141 -10.45 -10.96 -12.33
CA PRO A 141 -9.80 -10.16 -11.31
C PRO A 141 -10.69 -10.00 -10.08
N ASN A 142 -10.09 -9.89 -8.90
CA ASN A 142 -10.78 -9.46 -7.70
C ASN A 142 -10.64 -7.94 -7.45
N GLY A 143 -11.18 -7.44 -6.33
CA GLY A 143 -11.15 -6.01 -6.00
C GLY A 143 -9.73 -5.48 -5.81
N GLU A 144 -8.87 -6.27 -5.22
CA GLU A 144 -7.48 -5.92 -4.99
C GLU A 144 -6.67 -5.79 -6.28
N TRP A 145 -6.90 -6.68 -7.25
CA TRP A 145 -6.36 -6.55 -8.60
C TRP A 145 -6.65 -5.17 -9.22
N GLN A 146 -7.87 -4.66 -9.03
CA GLN A 146 -8.25 -3.37 -9.60
C GLN A 146 -7.46 -2.22 -8.96
N VAL A 147 -7.11 -2.32 -7.68
CA VAL A 147 -6.23 -1.35 -7.00
C VAL A 147 -4.84 -1.36 -7.62
N TYR A 148 -4.21 -2.54 -7.77
CA TYR A 148 -2.88 -2.66 -8.38
C TYR A 148 -2.88 -2.24 -9.85
N LYS A 149 -3.94 -2.56 -10.60
CA LYS A 149 -4.11 -2.11 -11.97
C LYS A 149 -4.18 -0.58 -12.06
N TYR A 150 -4.97 0.05 -11.18
CA TYR A 150 -5.06 1.50 -11.11
C TYR A 150 -3.72 2.14 -10.73
N TYR A 151 -3.07 1.63 -9.70
CA TYR A 151 -1.75 2.08 -9.29
C TYR A 151 -0.76 2.03 -10.46
N ASN A 152 -0.67 0.90 -11.16
CA ASN A 152 0.26 0.72 -12.27
C ASN A 152 -0.07 1.58 -13.50
N ARG A 153 -1.36 1.74 -13.84
CA ARG A 153 -1.78 2.36 -15.09
C ARG A 153 -2.09 3.85 -14.97
N ASN A 154 -2.60 4.27 -13.82
CA ASN A 154 -3.14 5.62 -13.63
C ASN A 154 -2.26 6.48 -12.73
N MET A 155 -1.60 5.92 -11.71
CA MET A 155 -0.74 6.66 -10.78
C MET A 155 0.64 6.92 -11.37
N THR A 156 0.68 7.47 -12.59
CA THR A 156 1.90 7.80 -13.34
C THR A 156 2.32 9.24 -13.11
N GLY A 157 3.55 9.59 -13.54
CA GLY A 157 4.08 10.95 -13.43
C GLY A 157 4.93 11.18 -12.20
N SER A 158 4.86 12.37 -11.64
CA SER A 158 5.68 12.75 -10.48
C SER A 158 4.97 12.41 -9.17
N ARG A 159 5.67 11.72 -8.30
CA ARG A 159 5.20 11.44 -6.94
C ARG A 159 5.09 12.73 -6.11
N VAL A 160 4.03 12.85 -5.33
CA VAL A 160 3.81 13.93 -4.38
C VAL A 160 4.16 13.43 -2.97
N SER A 161 4.82 14.28 -2.17
CA SER A 161 5.08 13.98 -0.77
C SER A 161 3.76 13.85 0.01
N THR A 162 3.62 12.78 0.77
CA THR A 162 2.41 12.47 1.54
C THR A 162 2.75 12.16 3.00
N THR A 163 1.76 12.33 3.88
CA THR A 163 1.82 11.95 5.30
C THR A 163 0.61 11.08 5.62
N GLY A 164 0.82 9.95 6.26
CA GLY A 164 -0.26 9.12 6.78
C GLY A 164 -0.88 9.69 8.05
N THR A 165 -1.98 9.11 8.52
CA THR A 165 -2.62 9.53 9.76
C THR A 165 -1.80 9.15 10.98
N GLY A 166 -1.95 9.93 12.07
CA GLY A 166 -1.24 9.68 13.33
C GLY A 166 -1.62 8.36 13.99
N ASP A 167 -2.85 7.89 13.77
CA ASP A 167 -3.34 6.58 14.22
C ASP A 167 -2.84 5.40 13.35
N ARG A 168 -2.14 5.69 12.24
CA ARG A 168 -1.59 4.75 11.26
C ARG A 168 -2.63 3.89 10.54
N LYS A 169 -3.91 4.20 10.68
CA LYS A 169 -5.00 3.42 10.07
C LYS A 169 -5.25 3.81 8.63
N MET A 170 -5.13 5.08 8.26
CA MET A 170 -5.24 5.54 6.88
C MET A 170 -3.89 6.00 6.33
N ASP A 171 -3.60 5.65 5.10
CA ASP A 171 -2.45 6.17 4.37
C ASP A 171 -2.82 6.51 2.93
N VAL A 172 -1.98 7.36 2.31
CA VAL A 172 -2.21 7.90 0.97
C VAL A 172 -0.95 7.85 0.12
N TYR A 173 -1.13 7.58 -1.16
CA TYR A 173 -0.15 7.76 -2.21
C TYR A 173 -0.70 8.74 -3.25
N ALA A 174 0.11 9.69 -3.71
CA ALA A 174 -0.36 10.72 -4.63
C ALA A 174 0.64 10.99 -5.75
N THR A 175 0.11 11.28 -6.95
CA THR A 175 0.91 11.63 -8.12
C THR A 175 0.30 12.78 -8.90
N ILE A 176 1.16 13.47 -9.67
CA ILE A 176 0.78 14.44 -10.69
C ILE A 176 1.15 13.83 -12.03
N GLY A 177 0.16 13.42 -12.79
CA GLY A 177 0.33 12.78 -14.08
C GLY A 177 0.70 13.77 -15.20
N SER A 178 1.36 13.27 -16.23
CA SER A 178 1.61 14.04 -17.47
C SER A 178 0.32 14.40 -18.23
N ASP A 179 -0.77 13.73 -17.92
CA ASP A 179 -2.13 14.00 -18.41
C ASP A 179 -2.82 15.16 -17.64
N LYS A 180 -2.05 15.92 -16.86
CA LYS A 180 -2.53 17.07 -16.07
C LYS A 180 -3.59 16.69 -15.03
N LYS A 181 -3.47 15.51 -14.45
CA LYS A 181 -4.33 15.08 -13.34
C LYS A 181 -3.52 14.87 -12.07
N VAL A 182 -4.09 15.31 -10.96
CA VAL A 182 -3.67 14.91 -9.63
C VAL A 182 -4.50 13.70 -9.23
N ARG A 183 -3.83 12.66 -8.73
CA ARG A 183 -4.47 11.43 -8.25
C ARG A 183 -4.00 11.10 -6.85
N VAL A 184 -4.94 10.75 -6.01
CA VAL A 184 -4.70 10.32 -4.63
C VAL A 184 -5.34 8.96 -4.45
N LEU A 185 -4.54 7.95 -4.18
CA LEU A 185 -4.99 6.61 -3.80
C LEU A 185 -4.88 6.48 -2.29
N THR A 186 -5.92 5.96 -1.63
CA THR A 186 -5.93 5.76 -0.19
C THR A 186 -6.61 4.46 0.21
N GLY A 187 -6.12 3.89 1.30
CA GLY A 187 -6.73 2.76 1.97
C GLY A 187 -6.72 2.93 3.48
N VAL A 188 -7.67 2.28 4.12
CA VAL A 188 -7.76 2.21 5.57
C VAL A 188 -7.47 0.78 6.01
N ARG A 189 -6.52 0.58 6.92
CA ARG A 189 -6.07 -0.73 7.39
C ARG A 189 -7.13 -1.36 8.29
N LEU A 190 -8.09 -2.07 7.69
CA LEU A 190 -9.17 -2.86 8.32
C LEU A 190 -9.94 -2.14 9.44
N ALA A 191 -10.11 -0.82 9.32
CA ALA A 191 -10.82 -0.02 10.30
C ALA A 191 -11.99 0.73 9.67
N THR A 192 -12.95 1.13 10.48
CA THR A 192 -14.05 2.02 10.11
C THR A 192 -13.90 3.37 10.80
N GLY A 193 -14.37 4.43 10.16
CA GLY A 193 -14.29 5.79 10.70
C GLY A 193 -14.36 6.84 9.61
N THR A 194 -14.04 8.06 10.00
CA THR A 194 -13.91 9.18 9.08
C THR A 194 -12.52 9.79 9.23
N TRP A 195 -11.80 9.86 8.12
CA TRP A 195 -10.52 10.55 8.03
C TRP A 195 -10.62 11.70 7.06
N TYR A 196 -9.66 12.59 7.08
CA TYR A 196 -9.62 13.75 6.19
C TYR A 196 -8.33 13.76 5.39
N ILE A 197 -8.45 14.02 4.09
CA ILE A 197 -7.32 14.29 3.21
C ILE A 197 -7.22 15.79 3.04
N THR A 198 -6.04 16.35 3.34
CA THR A 198 -5.71 17.75 3.07
C THR A 198 -4.65 17.79 1.98
N ILE A 199 -4.95 18.51 0.89
CA ILE A 199 -4.02 18.76 -0.21
C ILE A 199 -3.60 20.21 -0.14
N ASN A 200 -2.31 20.44 0.07
CA ASN A 200 -1.72 21.77 0.18
C ASN A 200 -1.01 22.17 -1.11
N LYS A 201 -0.80 23.47 -1.29
CA LYS A 201 -0.07 24.05 -2.42
C LYS A 201 -0.73 23.75 -3.78
N LEU A 202 -2.03 23.96 -3.86
CA LEU A 202 -2.81 23.79 -5.10
C LEU A 202 -2.28 24.71 -6.21
N SER A 203 -1.74 25.88 -5.86
CA SER A 203 -1.08 26.79 -6.79
C SER A 203 0.14 26.19 -7.49
N ALA A 204 0.82 25.22 -6.87
CA ALA A 204 1.95 24.52 -7.49
C ALA A 204 1.54 23.66 -8.71
N VAL A 205 0.26 23.35 -8.84
CA VAL A 205 -0.32 22.65 -9.99
C VAL A 205 -1.21 23.58 -10.86
N GLY A 206 -1.01 24.89 -10.75
CA GLY A 206 -1.68 25.89 -11.58
C GLY A 206 -3.11 26.25 -11.17
N LEU A 207 -3.58 25.77 -10.02
CA LEU A 207 -4.88 26.15 -9.48
C LEU A 207 -4.79 27.49 -8.71
N PRO A 208 -5.88 28.29 -8.64
CA PRO A 208 -5.89 29.49 -7.79
C PRO A 208 -5.74 29.12 -6.31
N THR A 209 -5.37 30.08 -5.47
CA THR A 209 -5.20 29.87 -4.01
C THR A 209 -6.54 29.77 -3.25
N SER A 210 -7.65 30.03 -3.92
CA SER A 210 -9.00 29.86 -3.39
C SER A 210 -9.98 29.60 -4.53
N GLY A 211 -11.07 28.90 -4.27
CA GLY A 211 -12.06 28.58 -5.26
C GLY A 211 -12.89 27.34 -4.93
N SER A 212 -13.34 26.66 -5.95
CA SER A 212 -14.04 25.38 -5.85
C SER A 212 -13.35 24.35 -6.73
N LEU A 213 -13.07 23.17 -6.19
CA LEU A 213 -12.42 22.07 -6.87
C LEU A 213 -13.37 20.87 -6.96
N ASN A 214 -13.64 20.42 -8.19
CA ASN A 214 -14.40 19.20 -8.40
C ASN A 214 -13.46 18.01 -8.30
N ILE A 215 -13.75 17.12 -7.36
CA ILE A 215 -12.98 15.89 -7.10
C ILE A 215 -13.81 14.68 -7.50
N HIS A 216 -13.31 13.93 -8.47
CA HIS A 216 -13.85 12.63 -8.87
C HIS A 216 -13.48 11.57 -7.85
N THR A 217 -14.44 10.78 -7.41
CA THR A 217 -14.25 9.70 -6.44
C THR A 217 -14.49 8.35 -7.09
N LEU A 218 -13.51 7.46 -6.97
CA LEU A 218 -13.60 6.06 -7.36
C LEU A 218 -13.54 5.18 -6.12
N GLY A 219 -14.38 4.15 -6.03
CA GLY A 219 -14.34 3.13 -5.00
C GLY A 219 -13.91 1.79 -5.59
N PHE A 220 -12.88 1.19 -5.04
CA PHE A 220 -12.43 -0.16 -5.36
C PHE A 220 -13.09 -1.12 -4.39
N VAL A 221 -14.27 -1.57 -4.74
CA VAL A 221 -15.08 -2.45 -3.90
C VAL A 221 -14.39 -3.81 -3.75
N ASP A 222 -14.43 -4.36 -2.56
CA ASP A 222 -14.01 -5.72 -2.29
C ASP A 222 -15.22 -6.66 -2.25
N LYS A 223 -15.11 -7.82 -2.86
CA LYS A 223 -16.12 -8.89 -2.85
C LYS A 223 -15.56 -10.21 -2.27
N GLY A 224 -14.55 -10.08 -1.40
CA GLY A 224 -13.80 -11.22 -0.87
C GLY A 224 -12.66 -11.66 -1.80
N HIS A 225 -11.81 -12.55 -1.29
CA HIS A 225 -10.58 -12.96 -1.99
C HIS A 225 -10.82 -13.55 -3.38
N TYR A 226 -11.98 -14.18 -3.59
CA TYR A 226 -12.35 -14.86 -4.84
C TYR A 226 -13.49 -14.18 -5.59
N GLY A 227 -13.97 -13.02 -5.12
CA GLY A 227 -15.10 -12.31 -5.73
C GLY A 227 -14.68 -11.51 -6.97
N GLU A 228 -15.39 -11.70 -8.07
CA GLU A 228 -15.13 -10.98 -9.32
C GLU A 228 -15.46 -9.49 -9.23
N VAL A 229 -14.49 -8.65 -9.61
CA VAL A 229 -14.63 -7.19 -9.69
C VAL A 229 -14.02 -6.69 -10.99
N ASP A 230 -14.86 -6.25 -11.94
CA ASP A 230 -14.41 -5.87 -13.29
C ASP A 230 -13.70 -4.51 -13.33
N ALA A 231 -14.16 -3.56 -12.52
CA ALA A 231 -13.66 -2.18 -12.55
C ALA A 231 -13.96 -1.46 -11.22
N PRO A 232 -13.23 -0.38 -10.92
CA PRO A 232 -13.61 0.51 -9.83
C PRO A 232 -14.97 1.16 -10.12
N THR A 233 -15.74 1.39 -9.06
CA THR A 233 -17.05 2.02 -9.13
C THR A 233 -16.91 3.54 -9.07
N TYR A 234 -17.52 4.26 -10.00
CA TYR A 234 -17.66 5.71 -9.90
C TYR A 234 -18.60 6.06 -8.74
N ARG A 235 -18.12 6.83 -7.78
CA ARG A 235 -18.85 7.24 -6.57
C ARG A 235 -19.31 8.69 -6.59
N GLY A 236 -19.10 9.39 -7.68
CA GLY A 236 -19.52 10.78 -7.86
C GLY A 236 -18.36 11.76 -8.05
N SER A 237 -18.73 12.99 -8.38
CA SER A 237 -17.83 14.14 -8.44
C SER A 237 -18.40 15.23 -7.55
N TYR A 238 -17.61 15.67 -6.59
CA TYR A 238 -18.06 16.60 -5.55
C TYR A 238 -17.25 17.88 -5.58
N ALA A 239 -17.95 19.00 -5.50
CA ALA A 239 -17.34 20.33 -5.43
C ALA A 239 -16.92 20.62 -3.97
N HIS A 240 -15.64 20.92 -3.79
CA HIS A 240 -15.07 21.33 -2.49
C HIS A 240 -14.58 22.76 -2.58
N THR A 241 -15.20 23.65 -1.81
CA THR A 241 -14.72 25.03 -1.65
C THR A 241 -13.45 25.05 -0.82
N TYR A 242 -12.47 25.83 -1.26
CA TYR A 242 -11.18 25.90 -0.60
C TYR A 242 -10.63 27.33 -0.55
N SER A 243 -9.71 27.56 0.39
CA SER A 243 -8.99 28.81 0.57
C SER A 243 -7.61 28.54 1.17
N GLY A 244 -6.73 29.54 1.13
CA GLY A 244 -5.39 29.39 1.68
C GLY A 244 -4.54 28.35 0.96
N ASP A 245 -4.76 28.17 -0.34
CA ASP A 245 -4.00 27.26 -1.19
C ASP A 245 -4.10 25.78 -0.78
N SER A 246 -5.23 25.41 -0.12
CA SER A 246 -5.42 24.08 0.46
C SER A 246 -6.89 23.65 0.41
N VAL A 247 -7.13 22.38 0.04
CA VAL A 247 -8.45 21.74 0.10
C VAL A 247 -8.43 20.58 1.08
N THR A 248 -9.50 20.47 1.86
CA THR A 248 -9.70 19.34 2.79
C THR A 248 -11.05 18.68 2.51
N PHE A 249 -11.08 17.36 2.44
CA PHE A 249 -12.30 16.61 2.23
C PHE A 249 -12.28 15.29 3.01
N PRO A 250 -13.47 14.74 3.37
CA PRO A 250 -13.56 13.53 4.16
C PRO A 250 -13.39 12.26 3.31
N VAL A 251 -12.87 11.22 3.97
CA VAL A 251 -12.91 9.83 3.53
C VAL A 251 -13.78 9.07 4.52
N TYR A 252 -14.93 8.61 4.08
CA TYR A 252 -15.87 7.85 4.90
C TYR A 252 -15.61 6.36 4.70
N GLN A 253 -15.02 5.71 5.70
CA GLN A 253 -14.85 4.26 5.73
C GLN A 253 -15.95 3.67 6.61
N THR A 254 -17.11 3.46 6.02
CA THR A 254 -18.27 2.89 6.72
C THR A 254 -18.10 1.37 6.91
N SER A 255 -18.97 0.75 7.69
CA SER A 255 -18.99 -0.71 7.82
C SER A 255 -19.27 -1.43 6.49
N GLN A 256 -20.01 -0.80 5.58
CA GLN A 256 -20.28 -1.35 4.24
C GLN A 256 -19.08 -1.21 3.29
N ASP A 257 -18.25 -0.18 3.50
CA ASP A 257 -17.08 0.10 2.68
C ASP A 257 -15.76 -0.23 3.40
N GLN A 258 -15.80 -1.00 4.50
CA GLN A 258 -14.63 -1.30 5.34
C GLN A 258 -13.42 -1.81 4.54
N TYR A 259 -13.68 -2.55 3.47
CA TYR A 259 -12.65 -3.14 2.61
C TYR A 259 -12.47 -2.38 1.29
N THR A 260 -13.19 -1.29 1.07
CA THR A 260 -13.10 -0.46 -0.13
C THR A 260 -11.87 0.46 -0.07
N ALA A 261 -11.07 0.46 -1.13
CA ALA A 261 -10.07 1.51 -1.35
C ALA A 261 -10.68 2.67 -2.14
N TRP A 262 -10.09 3.84 -2.02
CA TRP A 262 -10.59 5.04 -2.68
C TRP A 262 -9.51 5.69 -3.54
N ALA A 263 -9.92 6.22 -4.69
CA ALA A 263 -9.11 7.15 -5.45
C ALA A 263 -9.88 8.45 -5.69
N PHE A 264 -9.13 9.54 -5.59
CA PHE A 264 -9.62 10.89 -5.80
C PHE A 264 -8.81 11.53 -6.92
N GLU A 265 -9.50 12.07 -7.92
CA GLU A 265 -8.87 12.66 -9.08
C GLU A 265 -9.41 14.06 -9.36
N PHE A 266 -8.51 14.96 -9.74
CA PHE A 266 -8.89 16.28 -10.24
C PHE A 266 -7.87 16.78 -11.26
N SER A 267 -8.28 17.72 -12.11
CA SER A 267 -7.38 18.33 -13.10
C SER A 267 -6.51 19.41 -12.48
N THR A 268 -5.28 19.53 -12.96
CA THR A 268 -4.42 20.68 -12.67
C THR A 268 -5.00 21.93 -13.34
N GLY A 269 -4.54 23.10 -12.94
CA GLY A 269 -4.80 24.33 -13.66
C GLY A 269 -4.15 24.34 -15.05
N SER A 270 -4.57 25.25 -15.89
CA SER A 270 -4.02 25.46 -17.24
C SER A 270 -2.67 26.14 -17.20
#